data_7fc45e36f7f36ac5ca019506adad63cd
#
_entry.id   7fc45e36f7f36ac5ca019506adad63cd
#
_cell.length_a   1.000
_cell.length_b   1.000
_cell.length_c   1.000
_cell.angle_alpha   90.00
_cell.angle_beta   90.00
_cell.angle_gamma   90.00
#
_symmetry.space_group_name_H-M   'P 1'
#
loop_
_entity.id
_entity.type
_entity.pdbx_description
1 polymer ?
#
loop_
_entity_poly.entity_id
_entity_poly.type
_entity_poly.pdbx_seq_one_letter_code
_entity_poly.pdbx_strand_id
1 'polypeptide(L)'
;MAFRTYSNSNYNSRPILREEPPHPANSLVVDDRVLPDSGVPTEMIVGILDVANEGSGLLRPSFHPSDRDVYISSSQIRRFNLRNGDLIGGLARKPKENERYWGLLKVETINGREAKELGERIDFESLTAIYPNEQIMLTTGKEPVTTRIIDLISPIGFGQRGLIVSSPKAGKTWLVKDIISGIAANYPEDEKNKKTQAHLIAVLIGERPEEVTDIKRSMEQVTNGKGEVAASNFDEPPGAQTRIGELALERAKRLVEEGQNVVMVLDSVTRLARAYNLALPTSGRTLTGGFDPQALFPAKKFFGAARKIEKGGSLTIIGTCLVDTGSRMDDLIYEEFKGTGNMELHLVRKLAERRIFPAIDVGKSGTRQEELLYGPDRLKQIHTLRRMLDIMSDDERTPTLLERLTKTEDNEDFLKKLKTV
;
A
#
# COMPACT_ATOMS: atom_id res chain seq x y z
N MET A 1 -43.84 41.57 -51.24
CA MET A 1 -43.34 42.84 -51.80
C MET A 1 -42.23 43.37 -50.93
N ALA A 2 -41.13 43.78 -51.55
CA ALA A 2 -39.98 44.53 -51.10
C ALA A 2 -38.92 43.79 -50.26
N PHE A 3 -37.95 43.29 -50.97
CA PHE A 3 -36.57 43.02 -50.60
C PHE A 3 -35.86 44.33 -50.13
N ARG A 4 -35.06 44.23 -49.08
CA ARG A 4 -33.96 45.14 -48.87
C ARG A 4 -32.68 44.37 -48.51
N THR A 5 -31.81 44.32 -49.47
CA THR A 5 -30.38 43.96 -49.42
C THR A 5 -29.64 45.01 -48.64
N TYR A 6 -28.74 44.54 -47.74
CA TYR A 6 -27.60 45.33 -47.27
C TYR A 6 -26.32 44.58 -47.51
N SER A 7 -25.41 45.28 -48.17
CA SER A 7 -24.15 44.84 -48.73
C SER A 7 -23.06 44.70 -47.68
N ASN A 8 -22.16 43.74 -47.96
CA ASN A 8 -20.83 43.52 -47.38
C ASN A 8 -19.99 44.79 -47.24
N SER A 9 -19.30 44.92 -46.13
CA SER A 9 -17.95 45.52 -46.12
C SER A 9 -17.03 44.68 -45.23
N ASN A 10 -16.04 44.10 -45.90
CA ASN A 10 -14.87 43.43 -45.30
C ASN A 10 -14.09 44.39 -44.41
N TYR A 11 -13.76 43.96 -43.21
CA TYR A 11 -12.57 44.37 -42.50
C TYR A 11 -11.87 43.15 -41.94
N ASN A 12 -10.90 42.68 -42.72
CA ASN A 12 -9.84 41.81 -42.26
C ASN A 12 -8.89 42.63 -41.38
N SER A 13 -8.93 42.42 -40.08
CA SER A 13 -7.84 42.79 -39.18
C SER A 13 -7.52 41.59 -38.32
N ARG A 14 -6.49 40.87 -38.69
CA ARG A 14 -5.82 39.83 -37.84
C ARG A 14 -5.30 40.55 -36.59
N PRO A 15 -5.60 40.04 -35.35
CA PRO A 15 -4.89 40.52 -34.19
C PRO A 15 -3.43 40.04 -34.28
N ILE A 16 -2.50 40.99 -34.21
CA ILE A 16 -1.08 40.74 -34.03
C ILE A 16 -0.94 40.07 -32.65
N LEU A 17 -0.64 38.77 -32.64
CA LEU A 17 -0.17 38.05 -31.44
C LEU A 17 1.14 38.76 -31.02
N ARG A 18 1.08 39.56 -29.96
CA ARG A 18 2.28 39.94 -29.22
C ARG A 18 2.85 38.66 -28.62
N GLU A 19 3.99 38.22 -29.08
CA GLU A 19 4.83 37.23 -28.38
C GLU A 19 5.14 37.81 -27.00
N GLU A 20 4.58 37.23 -25.97
CA GLU A 20 5.05 37.45 -24.60
C GLU A 20 6.51 36.94 -24.54
N PRO A 21 7.43 37.69 -23.93
CA PRO A 21 8.79 37.21 -23.73
C PRO A 21 8.73 35.92 -22.88
N PRO A 22 9.61 34.95 -23.15
CA PRO A 22 9.65 33.71 -22.36
C PRO A 22 9.85 34.08 -20.89
N HIS A 23 8.92 33.63 -20.05
CA HIS A 23 9.08 33.71 -18.60
C HIS A 23 10.44 33.10 -18.24
N PRO A 24 11.28 33.80 -17.47
CA PRO A 24 12.55 33.24 -17.03
C PRO A 24 12.20 31.96 -16.24
N ALA A 25 12.84 30.86 -16.65
CA ALA A 25 12.79 29.62 -15.93
C ALA A 25 12.93 29.92 -14.43
N ASN A 26 11.98 29.45 -13.63
CA ASN A 26 12.00 29.58 -12.19
C ASN A 26 13.32 29.02 -11.65
N SER A 27 14.31 29.89 -11.56
CA SER A 27 15.49 29.63 -10.76
C SER A 27 14.98 29.57 -9.32
N LEU A 28 14.97 28.38 -8.75
CA LEU A 28 14.73 28.16 -7.32
C LEU A 28 15.71 29.03 -6.54
N VAL A 29 15.26 30.23 -6.20
CA VAL A 29 16.02 31.11 -5.30
C VAL A 29 15.99 30.45 -3.95
N VAL A 30 17.05 29.77 -3.61
CA VAL A 30 17.27 29.21 -2.27
C VAL A 30 17.36 30.40 -1.32
N ASP A 31 16.35 30.59 -0.53
CA ASP A 31 16.35 31.62 0.51
C ASP A 31 17.14 31.08 1.72
N ASP A 32 18.41 31.47 1.80
CA ASP A 32 19.29 31.21 2.93
C ASP A 32 18.96 32.10 4.15
N ARG A 33 17.83 32.82 4.10
CA ARG A 33 17.36 33.56 5.26
C ARG A 33 16.93 32.58 6.35
N VAL A 34 17.87 32.22 7.19
CA VAL A 34 17.58 31.75 8.55
C VAL A 34 16.83 32.89 9.22
N LEU A 35 15.53 32.76 9.43
CA LEU A 35 14.80 33.71 10.25
C LEU A 35 15.47 33.68 11.62
N PRO A 36 16.00 34.81 12.12
CA PRO A 36 16.65 34.84 13.41
C PRO A 36 15.61 34.76 14.52
N ASP A 37 15.15 33.57 14.85
CA ASP A 37 14.56 33.29 16.14
C ASP A 37 15.76 32.99 17.10
N SER A 38 16.59 34.01 17.28
CA SER A 38 17.81 33.94 18.07
C SER A 38 17.44 33.66 19.53
N GLY A 39 17.64 32.42 19.95
CA GLY A 39 17.49 31.98 21.31
C GLY A 39 16.53 30.84 21.59
N VAL A 40 15.74 30.38 20.64
CA VAL A 40 14.87 29.22 20.83
C VAL A 40 15.65 27.94 20.44
N PRO A 41 15.69 26.89 21.27
CA PRO A 41 16.33 25.64 20.96
C PRO A 41 15.68 25.01 19.69
N THR A 42 16.52 24.61 18.76
CA THR A 42 16.11 23.94 17.51
C THR A 42 16.58 22.50 17.51
N GLU A 43 15.83 21.62 16.83
CA GLU A 43 16.11 20.20 16.72
C GLU A 43 15.89 19.75 15.26
N MET A 44 16.75 18.85 14.77
CA MET A 44 16.51 18.15 13.49
C MET A 44 15.40 17.13 13.67
N ILE A 45 14.39 17.23 12.84
CA ILE A 45 13.23 16.33 12.86
C ILE A 45 13.04 15.70 11.48
N VAL A 46 12.42 14.53 11.48
CA VAL A 46 11.90 13.87 10.28
C VAL A 46 10.46 13.48 10.54
N GLY A 47 9.58 13.74 9.57
CA GLY A 47 8.16 13.40 9.72
C GLY A 47 7.44 13.25 8.39
N ILE A 48 6.37 12.47 8.38
CA ILE A 48 5.50 12.26 7.23
C ILE A 48 4.52 13.44 7.14
N LEU A 49 4.47 14.08 5.98
CA LEU A 49 3.59 15.23 5.75
C LEU A 49 2.12 14.82 5.64
N ASP A 50 1.31 15.38 6.51
CA ASP A 50 -0.15 15.30 6.51
C ASP A 50 -0.72 16.71 6.29
N VAL A 51 -1.16 17.00 5.06
CA VAL A 51 -1.69 18.32 4.65
C VAL A 51 -3.15 18.43 5.06
N ALA A 52 -3.49 19.52 5.74
CA ALA A 52 -4.87 19.87 6.11
C ALA A 52 -5.59 20.60 4.96
N ASN A 53 -6.92 20.70 5.06
CA ASN A 53 -7.77 21.28 4.02
C ASN A 53 -7.45 22.77 3.74
N GLU A 54 -6.96 23.50 4.74
CA GLU A 54 -6.55 24.92 4.61
C GLU A 54 -5.18 25.08 3.93
N GLY A 55 -4.51 23.98 3.59
CA GLY A 55 -3.26 23.98 2.86
C GLY A 55 -2.00 24.11 3.71
N SER A 56 -2.10 24.25 5.03
CA SER A 56 -1.02 24.00 5.99
C SER A 56 -0.93 22.50 6.30
N GLY A 57 0.05 22.05 7.07
CA GLY A 57 0.18 20.63 7.39
C GLY A 57 0.88 20.37 8.72
N LEU A 58 0.92 19.09 9.06
CA LEU A 58 1.69 18.55 10.18
C LEU A 58 2.68 17.52 9.66
N LEU A 59 3.91 17.58 10.11
CA LEU A 59 4.88 16.50 9.96
C LEU A 59 4.71 15.57 11.15
N ARG A 60 4.30 14.34 10.86
CA ARG A 60 4.07 13.32 11.86
C ARG A 60 5.26 12.41 11.98
N PRO A 61 5.84 12.20 13.18
CA PRO A 61 6.92 11.21 13.39
C PRO A 61 6.48 9.77 13.07
N SER A 62 5.18 9.52 13.17
CA SER A 62 4.50 8.30 12.76
C SER A 62 3.18 8.68 12.09
N PHE A 63 2.41 7.70 11.59
CA PHE A 63 1.11 7.97 10.94
C PHE A 63 0.03 8.50 11.91
N HIS A 64 0.26 8.42 13.21
CA HIS A 64 -0.65 8.91 14.26
C HIS A 64 -0.39 10.36 14.64
N PRO A 65 -1.44 11.12 15.02
CA PRO A 65 -1.30 12.37 15.74
C PRO A 65 -0.49 12.18 17.01
N SER A 66 0.43 13.08 17.28
CA SER A 66 1.27 13.05 18.47
C SER A 66 1.60 14.46 18.97
N ASP A 67 2.04 14.57 20.24
CA ASP A 67 2.53 15.83 20.80
C ASP A 67 3.87 16.29 20.17
N ARG A 68 4.49 15.41 19.37
CA ARG A 68 5.71 15.71 18.61
C ARG A 68 5.43 16.08 17.15
N ASP A 69 4.17 16.25 16.78
CA ASP A 69 3.80 16.74 15.46
C ASP A 69 4.39 18.13 15.23
N VAL A 70 4.90 18.39 14.02
CA VAL A 70 5.55 19.64 13.68
C VAL A 70 4.75 20.37 12.62
N TYR A 71 4.34 21.60 12.92
CA TYR A 71 3.60 22.45 11.98
C TYR A 71 4.49 22.88 10.81
N ILE A 72 3.96 22.75 9.60
CA ILE A 72 4.54 23.27 8.37
C ILE A 72 3.56 24.23 7.69
N SER A 73 4.05 25.38 7.29
CA SER A 73 3.22 26.43 6.68
C SER A 73 2.82 26.10 5.24
N SER A 74 1.67 26.64 4.81
CA SER A 74 1.21 26.53 3.42
C SER A 74 2.19 27.15 2.41
N SER A 75 2.98 28.16 2.81
CA SER A 75 4.03 28.75 1.98
C SER A 75 5.20 27.80 1.72
N GLN A 76 5.63 27.06 2.75
CA GLN A 76 6.66 26.01 2.60
C GLN A 76 6.17 24.86 1.73
N ILE A 77 4.93 24.39 1.96
CA ILE A 77 4.31 23.32 1.15
C ILE A 77 4.27 23.72 -0.33
N ARG A 78 3.79 24.92 -0.64
CA ARG A 78 3.76 25.42 -2.03
C ARG A 78 5.13 25.64 -2.64
N ARG A 79 6.06 26.21 -1.88
CA ARG A 79 7.42 26.50 -2.34
C ARG A 79 8.17 25.26 -2.81
N PHE A 80 8.07 24.16 -2.07
CA PHE A 80 8.74 22.90 -2.36
C PHE A 80 7.85 21.88 -3.09
N ASN A 81 6.65 22.27 -3.52
CA ASN A 81 5.66 21.39 -4.14
C ASN A 81 5.46 20.10 -3.36
N LEU A 82 5.31 20.22 -2.01
CA LEU A 82 5.16 19.09 -1.12
C LEU A 82 3.75 18.48 -1.22
N ARG A 83 3.68 17.17 -1.05
CA ARG A 83 2.44 16.39 -1.15
C ARG A 83 2.24 15.51 0.07
N ASN A 84 1.00 15.13 0.33
CA ASN A 84 0.69 14.14 1.37
C ASN A 84 1.60 12.90 1.24
N GLY A 85 2.10 12.42 2.38
CA GLY A 85 2.96 11.25 2.44
C GLY A 85 4.43 11.51 2.15
N ASP A 86 4.84 12.74 1.79
CA ASP A 86 6.27 13.08 1.70
C ASP A 86 6.93 12.97 3.07
N LEU A 87 8.10 12.36 3.11
CA LEU A 87 8.95 12.32 4.30
C LEU A 87 9.84 13.56 4.31
N ILE A 88 9.59 14.48 5.22
CA ILE A 88 10.27 15.76 5.30
C ILE A 88 11.24 15.76 6.47
N GLY A 89 12.50 16.06 6.18
CA GLY A 89 13.51 16.32 7.20
C GLY A 89 13.84 17.81 7.25
N GLY A 90 14.07 18.33 8.44
CA GLY A 90 14.41 19.73 8.60
C GLY A 90 14.57 20.21 10.01
N LEU A 91 14.89 21.48 10.17
CA LEU A 91 15.10 22.13 11.45
C LEU A 91 13.79 22.67 12.00
N ALA A 92 13.40 22.23 13.18
CA ALA A 92 12.20 22.70 13.87
C ALA A 92 12.55 23.38 15.20
N ARG A 93 11.74 24.35 15.61
CA ARG A 93 11.82 25.02 16.92
C ARG A 93 10.72 24.54 17.87
N LYS A 94 10.96 24.65 19.14
CA LYS A 94 9.94 24.39 20.18
C LYS A 94 8.75 25.34 20.05
N PRO A 95 7.54 24.89 20.46
CA PRO A 95 6.37 25.75 20.49
C PRO A 95 6.59 26.94 21.45
N LYS A 96 6.06 28.11 21.07
CA LYS A 96 5.94 29.29 21.96
C LYS A 96 4.74 29.11 22.90
N GLU A 97 4.60 29.99 23.92
CA GLU A 97 3.56 29.86 24.96
C GLU A 97 2.12 29.67 24.42
N ASN A 98 1.81 30.18 23.22
CA ASN A 98 0.48 30.07 22.57
C ASN A 98 0.42 29.08 21.39
N GLU A 99 1.46 28.32 21.16
CA GLU A 99 1.54 27.35 20.06
C GLU A 99 1.40 25.93 20.61
N ARG A 100 0.60 25.12 19.93
CA ARG A 100 0.42 23.71 20.29
C ARG A 100 1.53 22.81 19.74
N TYR A 101 2.04 23.11 18.55
CA TYR A 101 2.96 22.25 17.81
C TYR A 101 4.34 22.89 17.68
N TRP A 102 5.36 22.06 17.49
CA TRP A 102 6.66 22.52 17.02
C TRP A 102 6.49 23.23 15.67
N GLY A 103 7.33 24.18 15.34
CA GLY A 103 7.28 24.91 14.07
C GLY A 103 8.46 24.56 13.18
N LEU A 104 8.22 24.10 11.95
CA LEU A 104 9.29 23.85 10.96
C LEU A 104 9.87 25.18 10.49
N LEU A 105 11.16 25.41 10.72
CA LEU A 105 11.88 26.60 10.28
C LEU A 105 12.40 26.43 8.85
N LYS A 106 13.00 25.27 8.56
CA LYS A 106 13.67 25.02 7.28
C LYS A 106 13.44 23.59 6.84
N VAL A 107 13.04 23.41 5.56
CA VAL A 107 13.02 22.11 4.89
C VAL A 107 14.43 21.82 4.38
N GLU A 108 15.02 20.71 4.77
CA GLU A 108 16.35 20.30 4.33
C GLU A 108 16.30 19.09 3.39
N THR A 109 15.49 18.10 3.73
CA THR A 109 15.34 16.89 2.89
C THR A 109 13.88 16.57 2.59
N ILE A 110 13.65 15.98 1.43
CA ILE A 110 12.34 15.48 0.98
C ILE A 110 12.56 14.07 0.44
N ASN A 111 11.89 13.08 1.05
CA ASN A 111 12.05 11.66 0.72
C ASN A 111 13.51 11.18 0.69
N GLY A 112 14.34 11.72 1.61
CA GLY A 112 15.75 11.37 1.74
C GLY A 112 16.70 12.08 0.77
N ARG A 113 16.20 12.98 -0.10
CA ARG A 113 17.02 13.83 -1.00
C ARG A 113 17.09 15.25 -0.49
N GLU A 114 18.17 15.96 -0.78
CA GLU A 114 18.25 17.39 -0.45
C GLU A 114 17.14 18.17 -1.16
N ALA A 115 16.47 19.06 -0.43
CA ALA A 115 15.34 19.83 -0.96
C ALA A 115 15.75 20.75 -2.14
N LYS A 116 17.03 21.10 -2.25
CA LYS A 116 17.59 21.90 -3.34
C LYS A 116 17.76 21.12 -4.64
N GLU A 117 17.88 19.80 -4.57
CA GLU A 117 18.15 18.91 -5.71
C GLU A 117 16.86 18.27 -6.27
N LEU A 118 15.70 18.62 -5.72
CA LEU A 118 14.43 18.09 -6.18
C LEU A 118 14.11 18.67 -7.56
N GLY A 119 14.22 17.82 -8.58
CA GLY A 119 13.76 18.12 -9.93
C GLY A 119 12.24 18.06 -10.07
N GLU A 120 11.77 18.04 -11.29
CA GLU A 120 10.35 17.82 -11.60
C GLU A 120 9.89 16.44 -11.08
N ARG A 121 8.79 16.42 -10.34
CA ARG A 121 8.24 15.20 -9.69
C ARG A 121 7.09 14.66 -10.52
N ILE A 122 7.17 13.38 -10.85
CA ILE A 122 6.12 12.67 -11.59
C ILE A 122 5.04 12.24 -10.61
N ASP A 123 3.77 12.45 -10.96
CA ASP A 123 2.65 11.99 -10.16
C ASP A 123 2.40 10.49 -10.34
N PHE A 124 2.12 9.79 -9.24
CA PHE A 124 1.81 8.35 -9.24
C PHE A 124 0.70 7.99 -10.23
N GLU A 125 -0.33 8.81 -10.34
CA GLU A 125 -1.47 8.56 -11.24
C GLU A 125 -1.13 8.70 -12.72
N SER A 126 -0.03 9.40 -13.07
CA SER A 126 0.46 9.54 -14.45
C SER A 126 1.38 8.39 -14.90
N LEU A 127 1.80 7.53 -13.96
CA LEU A 127 2.68 6.41 -14.25
C LEU A 127 1.95 5.28 -14.98
N THR A 128 2.57 4.74 -16.03
CA THR A 128 1.99 3.64 -16.81
C THR A 128 1.99 2.34 -16.03
N ALA A 129 0.79 1.81 -15.76
CA ALA A 129 0.61 0.53 -15.06
C ALA A 129 0.70 -0.65 -16.01
N ILE A 130 1.44 -1.69 -15.60
CA ILE A 130 1.52 -2.98 -16.30
C ILE A 130 1.11 -4.13 -15.37
N TYR A 131 0.88 -5.32 -15.94
CA TYR A 131 0.63 -6.52 -15.13
C TYR A 131 1.87 -6.91 -14.32
N PRO A 132 1.71 -7.46 -13.10
CA PRO A 132 2.80 -8.10 -12.37
C PRO A 132 3.45 -9.18 -13.22
N ASN A 133 4.75 -9.09 -13.44
CA ASN A 133 5.54 -10.00 -14.28
C ASN A 133 6.83 -10.46 -13.61
N GLU A 134 6.95 -10.20 -12.32
CA GLU A 134 8.08 -10.58 -11.49
C GLU A 134 7.55 -11.06 -10.13
N GLN A 135 7.81 -12.33 -9.80
CA GLN A 135 7.35 -12.92 -8.55
C GLN A 135 8.11 -12.37 -7.36
N ILE A 136 7.40 -12.07 -6.27
CA ILE A 136 7.98 -11.86 -4.95
C ILE A 136 8.15 -13.23 -4.32
N MET A 137 9.38 -13.71 -4.20
CA MET A 137 9.68 -14.98 -3.55
C MET A 137 9.57 -14.83 -2.03
N LEU A 138 8.76 -15.67 -1.42
CA LEU A 138 8.57 -15.67 0.03
C LEU A 138 9.36 -16.78 0.72
N THR A 139 9.67 -17.85 0.00
CA THR A 139 10.40 -19.01 0.52
C THR A 139 11.81 -18.62 0.91
N THR A 140 12.19 -18.92 2.16
CA THR A 140 13.54 -18.69 2.72
C THR A 140 14.30 -19.98 3.05
N GLY A 141 13.67 -21.12 2.80
CA GLY A 141 14.23 -22.47 3.10
C GLY A 141 13.11 -23.47 3.32
N LYS A 142 13.37 -24.47 4.16
CA LYS A 142 12.42 -25.55 4.47
C LYS A 142 11.19 -25.04 5.21
N GLU A 143 11.38 -24.13 6.11
CA GLU A 143 10.34 -23.50 6.94
C GLU A 143 10.37 -21.96 6.76
N PRO A 144 9.23 -21.26 6.92
CA PRO A 144 7.89 -21.83 7.17
C PRO A 144 7.26 -22.41 5.90
N VAL A 145 6.53 -23.52 6.04
CA VAL A 145 5.82 -24.17 4.91
C VAL A 145 4.75 -23.25 4.31
N THR A 146 4.25 -22.28 5.07
CA THR A 146 3.30 -21.25 4.62
C THR A 146 3.79 -20.52 3.37
N THR A 147 5.02 -20.00 3.42
CA THR A 147 5.62 -19.23 2.31
C THR A 147 5.82 -20.11 1.08
N ARG A 148 6.17 -21.38 1.30
CA ARG A 148 6.33 -22.36 0.23
C ARG A 148 5.02 -22.64 -0.52
N ILE A 149 3.91 -22.80 0.21
CA ILE A 149 2.59 -22.99 -0.39
C ILE A 149 2.16 -21.75 -1.18
N ILE A 150 2.36 -20.55 -0.64
CA ILE A 150 1.99 -19.31 -1.33
C ILE A 150 2.75 -19.21 -2.67
N ASP A 151 4.06 -19.45 -2.67
CA ASP A 151 4.90 -19.39 -3.87
C ASP A 151 4.50 -20.42 -4.95
N LEU A 152 3.85 -21.54 -4.56
CA LEU A 152 3.41 -22.59 -5.47
C LEU A 152 1.95 -22.44 -5.94
N ILE A 153 1.06 -21.93 -5.07
CA ILE A 153 -0.39 -21.98 -5.32
C ILE A 153 -0.96 -20.60 -5.65
N SER A 154 -0.49 -19.55 -4.95
CA SER A 154 -0.97 -18.18 -5.11
C SER A 154 0.21 -17.22 -5.12
N PRO A 155 1.07 -17.28 -6.16
CA PRO A 155 2.26 -16.45 -6.22
C PRO A 155 1.89 -14.96 -6.18
N ILE A 156 2.68 -14.21 -5.43
CA ILE A 156 2.56 -12.76 -5.33
C ILE A 156 3.57 -12.13 -6.27
N GLY A 157 3.14 -11.22 -7.12
CA GLY A 157 4.03 -10.45 -7.99
C GLY A 157 4.19 -9.01 -7.50
N PHE A 158 5.30 -8.35 -7.86
CA PHE A 158 5.45 -6.92 -7.66
C PHE A 158 4.34 -6.16 -8.40
N GLY A 159 3.53 -5.38 -7.65
CA GLY A 159 2.34 -4.70 -8.15
C GLY A 159 1.04 -5.49 -8.01
N GLN A 160 1.04 -6.62 -7.30
CA GLN A 160 -0.13 -7.47 -7.09
C GLN A 160 -1.18 -6.80 -6.20
N ARG A 161 -2.45 -7.03 -6.53
CA ARG A 161 -3.60 -6.78 -5.64
C ARG A 161 -4.06 -8.10 -5.05
N GLY A 162 -3.42 -8.50 -3.94
CA GLY A 162 -3.69 -9.78 -3.28
C GLY A 162 -4.77 -9.66 -2.22
N LEU A 163 -5.71 -10.59 -2.20
CA LEU A 163 -6.75 -10.66 -1.19
C LEU A 163 -6.59 -11.95 -0.39
N ILE A 164 -6.33 -11.82 0.93
CA ILE A 164 -6.34 -12.94 1.87
C ILE A 164 -7.73 -13.04 2.48
N VAL A 165 -8.50 -13.99 2.02
CA VAL A 165 -9.86 -14.26 2.46
C VAL A 165 -9.82 -15.17 3.68
N SER A 166 -10.27 -14.70 4.83
CA SER A 166 -10.13 -15.44 6.09
C SER A 166 -11.40 -15.48 6.91
N SER A 167 -11.82 -16.67 7.27
CA SER A 167 -12.78 -16.85 8.36
C SER A 167 -12.12 -16.51 9.71
N PRO A 168 -12.88 -16.06 10.73
CA PRO A 168 -12.35 -15.82 12.06
C PRO A 168 -11.62 -17.04 12.64
N LYS A 169 -10.47 -16.81 13.29
CA LYS A 169 -9.63 -17.84 13.92
C LYS A 169 -8.99 -18.86 12.96
N ALA A 170 -8.85 -18.52 11.67
CA ALA A 170 -8.20 -19.40 10.68
C ALA A 170 -6.67 -19.22 10.57
N GLY A 171 -6.04 -18.41 11.42
CA GLY A 171 -4.59 -18.23 11.43
C GLY A 171 -4.09 -17.05 10.59
N LYS A 172 -4.95 -16.07 10.28
CA LYS A 172 -4.65 -14.88 9.49
C LYS A 172 -3.36 -14.15 9.93
N THR A 173 -3.24 -13.84 11.21
CA THR A 173 -2.11 -13.06 11.75
C THR A 173 -0.76 -13.77 11.56
N TRP A 174 -0.73 -15.09 11.75
CA TRP A 174 0.48 -15.89 11.49
C TRP A 174 0.88 -15.86 10.02
N LEU A 175 -0.09 -16.04 9.13
CA LEU A 175 0.14 -15.97 7.69
C LEU A 175 0.68 -14.60 7.26
N VAL A 176 0.13 -13.52 7.78
CA VAL A 176 0.60 -12.15 7.52
C VAL A 176 2.04 -11.97 7.97
N LYS A 177 2.40 -12.48 9.16
CA LYS A 177 3.77 -12.43 9.69
C LYS A 177 4.74 -13.24 8.85
N ASP A 178 4.35 -14.44 8.38
CA ASP A 178 5.16 -15.26 7.49
C ASP A 178 5.43 -14.54 6.16
N ILE A 179 4.43 -13.87 5.57
CA ILE A 179 4.60 -13.08 4.35
C ILE A 179 5.58 -11.94 4.58
N ILE A 180 5.39 -11.14 5.65
CA ILE A 180 6.28 -10.02 6.00
C ILE A 180 7.71 -10.53 6.18
N SER A 181 7.90 -11.61 6.93
CA SER A 181 9.22 -12.18 7.20
C SER A 181 9.91 -12.71 5.94
N GLY A 182 9.16 -13.39 5.06
CA GLY A 182 9.68 -13.87 3.78
C GLY A 182 10.14 -12.73 2.87
N ILE A 183 9.36 -11.64 2.79
CA ILE A 183 9.73 -10.46 2.01
C ILE A 183 10.96 -9.77 2.61
N ALA A 184 10.98 -9.53 3.92
CA ALA A 184 12.11 -8.88 4.59
C ALA A 184 13.42 -9.65 4.43
N ALA A 185 13.36 -11.00 4.45
CA ALA A 185 14.52 -11.84 4.27
C ALA A 185 15.07 -11.85 2.84
N ASN A 186 14.17 -11.91 1.84
CA ASN A 186 14.56 -12.02 0.43
C ASN A 186 14.82 -10.67 -0.25
N TYR A 187 14.21 -9.60 0.25
CA TYR A 187 14.29 -8.25 -0.33
C TYR A 187 14.64 -7.18 0.72
N PRO A 188 15.76 -7.36 1.46
CA PRO A 188 16.14 -6.40 2.49
C PRO A 188 16.40 -5.02 1.89
N GLU A 189 16.05 -3.98 2.63
CA GLU A 189 16.35 -2.62 2.23
C GLU A 189 17.86 -2.36 2.31
N ASP A 190 18.48 -2.26 1.13
CA ASP A 190 19.89 -1.87 0.97
C ASP A 190 19.97 -0.61 0.12
N GLU A 191 20.63 0.43 0.63
CA GLU A 191 20.80 1.71 -0.07
C GLU A 191 21.51 1.57 -1.42
N LYS A 192 22.31 0.49 -1.60
CA LYS A 192 23.10 0.25 -2.81
C LYS A 192 22.31 -0.40 -3.95
N ASN A 193 21.19 -1.05 -3.67
CA ASN A 193 20.48 -1.85 -4.68
C ASN A 193 18.96 -1.71 -4.63
N LYS A 194 18.48 -0.52 -5.01
CA LYS A 194 17.03 -0.18 -4.97
C LYS A 194 16.11 -1.09 -5.79
N LYS A 195 16.63 -1.82 -6.80
CA LYS A 195 15.80 -2.67 -7.67
C LYS A 195 15.46 -4.02 -7.07
N THR A 196 16.29 -4.52 -6.17
CA THR A 196 16.12 -5.83 -5.52
C THR A 196 15.65 -5.75 -4.08
N GLN A 197 15.21 -4.59 -3.64
CA GLN A 197 14.69 -4.33 -2.30
C GLN A 197 13.18 -4.12 -2.34
N ALA A 198 12.52 -4.33 -1.22
CA ALA A 198 11.11 -4.00 -1.02
C ALA A 198 10.92 -3.25 0.29
N HIS A 199 10.34 -2.06 0.22
CA HIS A 199 9.92 -1.31 1.41
C HIS A 199 8.60 -1.87 1.93
N LEU A 200 8.58 -2.25 3.20
CA LEU A 200 7.42 -2.87 3.85
C LEU A 200 6.62 -1.83 4.66
N ILE A 201 5.32 -1.76 4.38
CA ILE A 201 4.37 -0.95 5.16
C ILE A 201 3.25 -1.86 5.67
N ALA A 202 3.09 -1.97 6.99
CA ALA A 202 1.92 -2.61 7.58
C ALA A 202 0.86 -1.57 7.91
N VAL A 203 -0.35 -1.75 7.39
CA VAL A 203 -1.51 -0.87 7.64
C VAL A 203 -2.56 -1.67 8.40
N LEU A 204 -2.74 -1.35 9.69
CA LEU A 204 -3.61 -2.05 10.61
C LEU A 204 -4.79 -1.15 10.98
N ILE A 205 -5.98 -1.47 10.47
CA ILE A 205 -7.16 -0.61 10.65
C ILE A 205 -8.14 -1.23 11.63
N GLY A 206 -8.35 -0.55 12.76
CA GLY A 206 -9.32 -0.95 13.77
C GLY A 206 -9.01 -2.31 14.41
N GLU A 207 -7.73 -2.69 14.50
CA GLU A 207 -7.30 -3.94 15.12
C GLU A 207 -7.16 -3.80 16.66
N ARG A 208 -6.98 -4.90 17.35
CA ARG A 208 -6.81 -4.90 18.80
C ARG A 208 -5.42 -4.41 19.18
N PRO A 209 -5.26 -3.67 20.30
CA PRO A 209 -3.96 -3.15 20.74
C PRO A 209 -2.86 -4.21 20.86
N GLU A 210 -3.20 -5.42 21.34
CA GLU A 210 -2.27 -6.54 21.44
C GLU A 210 -1.82 -7.07 20.06
N GLU A 211 -2.73 -7.12 19.06
CA GLU A 211 -2.42 -7.54 17.69
C GLU A 211 -1.55 -6.48 16.98
N VAL A 212 -1.85 -5.22 17.18
CA VAL A 212 -1.02 -4.09 16.69
C VAL A 212 0.39 -4.16 17.25
N THR A 213 0.52 -4.38 18.57
CA THR A 213 1.83 -4.49 19.23
C THR A 213 2.64 -5.67 18.71
N ASP A 214 2.00 -6.82 18.50
CA ASP A 214 2.64 -8.04 18.00
C ASP A 214 3.19 -7.85 16.58
N ILE A 215 2.40 -7.25 15.68
CA ILE A 215 2.85 -6.95 14.31
C ILE A 215 3.94 -5.87 14.30
N LYS A 216 3.84 -4.80 15.11
CA LYS A 216 4.88 -3.77 15.23
C LYS A 216 6.22 -4.37 15.62
N ARG A 217 6.25 -5.21 16.67
CA ARG A 217 7.48 -5.90 17.12
C ARG A 217 8.05 -6.82 16.05
N SER A 218 7.17 -7.59 15.39
CA SER A 218 7.59 -8.46 14.29
C SER A 218 8.20 -7.66 13.15
N MET A 219 7.56 -6.57 12.70
CA MET A 219 8.09 -5.68 11.67
C MET A 219 9.45 -5.11 12.03
N GLU A 220 9.58 -4.54 13.23
CA GLU A 220 10.82 -3.95 13.71
C GLU A 220 11.97 -4.98 13.70
N GLN A 221 11.69 -6.19 14.17
CA GLN A 221 12.68 -7.27 14.22
C GLN A 221 13.12 -7.72 12.83
N VAL A 222 12.18 -8.00 11.91
CA VAL A 222 12.53 -8.60 10.61
C VAL A 222 13.06 -7.58 9.61
N THR A 223 12.71 -6.29 9.74
CA THR A 223 13.17 -5.20 8.86
C THR A 223 14.34 -4.41 9.43
N ASN A 224 14.83 -4.78 10.63
CA ASN A 224 15.83 -4.00 11.38
C ASN A 224 15.41 -2.52 11.57
N GLY A 225 14.12 -2.30 11.85
CA GLY A 225 13.54 -0.99 12.09
C GLY A 225 13.29 -0.13 10.84
N LYS A 226 13.48 -0.65 9.63
CA LYS A 226 13.26 0.10 8.38
C LYS A 226 11.81 0.04 7.89
N GLY A 227 11.05 -0.98 8.28
CA GLY A 227 9.64 -1.11 7.92
C GLY A 227 8.76 -0.09 8.64
N GLU A 228 7.72 0.38 7.98
CA GLU A 228 6.78 1.36 8.52
C GLU A 228 5.48 0.67 9.00
N VAL A 229 4.89 1.14 10.11
CA VAL A 229 3.61 0.63 10.61
C VAL A 229 2.64 1.76 10.87
N ALA A 230 1.57 1.80 10.08
CA ALA A 230 0.43 2.69 10.24
C ALA A 230 -0.72 1.89 10.89
N ALA A 231 -1.05 2.21 12.14
CA ALA A 231 -2.03 1.41 12.86
C ALA A 231 -3.08 2.28 13.55
N SER A 232 -4.31 1.82 13.61
CA SER A 232 -5.39 2.36 14.44
C SER A 232 -6.03 1.26 15.24
N ASN A 233 -6.46 1.57 16.44
CA ASN A 233 -7.20 0.64 17.29
C ASN A 233 -8.70 0.66 16.98
N PHE A 234 -9.41 -0.38 17.40
CA PHE A 234 -10.85 -0.53 17.14
C PHE A 234 -11.72 0.52 17.86
N ASP A 235 -11.21 1.14 18.93
CA ASP A 235 -11.88 2.16 19.75
C ASP A 235 -11.60 3.59 19.29
N GLU A 236 -10.76 3.78 18.26
CA GLU A 236 -10.50 5.09 17.68
C GLU A 236 -11.65 5.55 16.77
N PRO A 237 -11.88 6.87 16.65
CA PRO A 237 -12.92 7.41 15.76
C PRO A 237 -12.73 6.93 14.30
N PRO A 238 -13.81 6.58 13.57
CA PRO A 238 -13.72 6.08 12.20
C PRO A 238 -12.96 7.02 11.25
N GLY A 239 -13.10 8.33 11.39
CA GLY A 239 -12.37 9.31 10.60
C GLY A 239 -10.85 9.29 10.85
N ALA A 240 -10.40 8.98 12.08
CA ALA A 240 -8.99 8.79 12.40
C ALA A 240 -8.46 7.51 11.74
N GLN A 241 -9.24 6.42 11.81
CA GLN A 241 -8.87 5.15 11.18
C GLN A 241 -8.68 5.29 9.66
N THR A 242 -9.60 5.96 8.96
CA THR A 242 -9.49 6.19 7.52
C THR A 242 -8.31 7.09 7.18
N ARG A 243 -8.07 8.15 7.97
CA ARG A 243 -6.96 9.10 7.74
C ARG A 243 -5.59 8.44 7.83
N ILE A 244 -5.39 7.54 8.79
CA ILE A 244 -4.15 6.77 8.96
C ILE A 244 -3.91 5.91 7.72
N GLY A 245 -4.93 5.21 7.24
CA GLY A 245 -4.84 4.42 6.00
C GLY A 245 -4.49 5.28 4.78
N GLU A 246 -5.18 6.41 4.62
CA GLU A 246 -4.94 7.36 3.52
C GLU A 246 -3.50 7.89 3.54
N LEU A 247 -3.00 8.29 4.70
CA LEU A 247 -1.64 8.80 4.84
C LEU A 247 -0.60 7.72 4.50
N ALA A 248 -0.84 6.47 4.93
CA ALA A 248 0.03 5.34 4.58
C ALA A 248 0.03 5.05 3.08
N LEU A 249 -1.13 5.13 2.41
CA LEU A 249 -1.22 4.97 0.96
C LEU A 249 -0.46 6.08 0.23
N GLU A 250 -0.63 7.33 0.64
CA GLU A 250 0.10 8.45 0.04
C GLU A 250 1.61 8.32 0.26
N ARG A 251 2.05 7.87 1.44
CA ARG A 251 3.46 7.54 1.71
C ARG A 251 3.98 6.47 0.74
N ALA A 252 3.24 5.39 0.54
CA ALA A 252 3.59 4.34 -0.41
C ALA A 252 3.72 4.88 -1.84
N LYS A 253 2.80 5.73 -2.28
CA LYS A 253 2.86 6.37 -3.60
C LYS A 253 4.13 7.21 -3.77
N ARG A 254 4.53 8.00 -2.75
CA ARG A 254 5.77 8.81 -2.79
C ARG A 254 7.00 7.91 -3.00
N LEU A 255 7.06 6.78 -2.33
CA LEU A 255 8.16 5.82 -2.48
C LEU A 255 8.20 5.20 -3.89
N VAL A 256 7.03 4.86 -4.45
CA VAL A 256 6.94 4.31 -5.82
C VAL A 256 7.34 5.34 -6.88
N GLU A 257 6.99 6.61 -6.70
CA GLU A 257 7.44 7.71 -7.57
C GLU A 257 8.97 7.86 -7.58
N GLU A 258 9.63 7.49 -6.47
CA GLU A 258 11.09 7.41 -6.37
C GLU A 258 11.69 6.11 -6.97
N GLY A 259 10.84 5.29 -7.61
CA GLY A 259 11.25 4.04 -8.26
C GLY A 259 11.42 2.86 -7.31
N GLN A 260 10.92 2.94 -6.07
CA GLN A 260 11.01 1.85 -5.10
C GLN A 260 9.89 0.81 -5.29
N ASN A 261 10.17 -0.44 -4.92
CA ASN A 261 9.14 -1.45 -4.75
C ASN A 261 8.60 -1.36 -3.32
N VAL A 262 7.31 -1.16 -3.20
CA VAL A 262 6.61 -1.09 -1.91
C VAL A 262 5.65 -2.26 -1.79
N VAL A 263 5.72 -2.97 -0.67
CA VAL A 263 4.74 -3.98 -0.32
C VAL A 263 3.97 -3.53 0.91
N MET A 264 2.69 -3.29 0.73
CA MET A 264 1.76 -2.90 1.78
C MET A 264 0.92 -4.09 2.20
N VAL A 265 0.92 -4.42 3.48
CA VAL A 265 0.02 -5.41 4.06
C VAL A 265 -1.09 -4.67 4.80
N LEU A 266 -2.33 -4.81 4.34
CA LEU A 266 -3.51 -4.13 4.90
C LEU A 266 -4.36 -5.12 5.71
N ASP A 267 -4.39 -4.95 7.00
CA ASP A 267 -5.25 -5.72 7.92
C ASP A 267 -6.24 -4.77 8.62
N SER A 268 -7.50 -4.68 8.18
CA SER A 268 -8.14 -5.39 7.08
C SER A 268 -8.89 -4.44 6.13
N VAL A 269 -9.07 -4.89 4.89
CA VAL A 269 -9.95 -4.22 3.91
C VAL A 269 -11.37 -4.09 4.45
N THR A 270 -11.87 -5.12 5.13
CA THR A 270 -13.21 -5.14 5.73
C THR A 270 -13.38 -4.01 6.74
N ARG A 271 -12.42 -3.85 7.64
CA ARG A 271 -12.48 -2.78 8.66
C ARG A 271 -12.29 -1.40 8.06
N LEU A 272 -11.40 -1.25 7.07
CA LEU A 272 -11.23 0.00 6.35
C LEU A 272 -12.53 0.43 5.66
N ALA A 273 -13.21 -0.49 4.96
CA ALA A 273 -14.50 -0.21 4.33
C ALA A 273 -15.59 0.15 5.36
N ARG A 274 -15.63 -0.53 6.50
CA ARG A 274 -16.54 -0.20 7.61
C ARG A 274 -16.25 1.19 8.22
N ALA A 275 -14.97 1.53 8.38
CA ALA A 275 -14.57 2.85 8.87
C ALA A 275 -15.01 3.96 7.91
N TYR A 276 -14.86 3.77 6.60
CA TYR A 276 -15.40 4.71 5.61
C TYR A 276 -16.93 4.82 5.67
N ASN A 277 -17.64 3.70 5.88
CA ASN A 277 -19.08 3.70 5.99
C ASN A 277 -19.60 4.51 7.19
N LEU A 278 -18.80 4.60 8.25
CA LEU A 278 -19.11 5.38 9.45
C LEU A 278 -18.61 6.83 9.39
N ALA A 279 -17.49 7.08 8.67
CA ALA A 279 -16.84 8.38 8.63
C ALA A 279 -17.44 9.32 7.57
N LEU A 280 -17.96 8.79 6.47
CA LEU A 280 -18.51 9.59 5.38
C LEU A 280 -19.96 9.99 5.61
N PRO A 281 -20.38 11.15 5.12
CA PRO A 281 -21.80 11.54 5.10
C PRO A 281 -22.62 10.50 4.31
N THR A 282 -23.78 10.15 4.81
CA THR A 282 -24.66 9.18 4.12
C THR A 282 -25.20 9.75 2.80
N SER A 283 -25.21 8.92 1.77
CA SER A 283 -25.85 9.25 0.49
C SER A 283 -27.37 9.15 0.51
N GLY A 284 -27.96 8.61 1.59
CA GLY A 284 -29.37 8.29 1.69
C GLY A 284 -29.75 6.97 0.99
N ARG A 285 -28.80 6.27 0.39
CA ARG A 285 -28.99 4.95 -0.22
C ARG A 285 -28.22 3.91 0.58
N THR A 286 -28.83 2.77 0.81
CA THR A 286 -28.18 1.66 1.53
C THR A 286 -28.24 0.38 0.72
N LEU A 287 -27.10 -0.31 0.64
CA LEU A 287 -26.97 -1.67 0.13
C LEU A 287 -27.26 -2.69 1.24
N THR A 288 -27.16 -3.95 0.90
CA THR A 288 -27.34 -5.05 1.84
C THR A 288 -26.44 -4.87 3.09
N GLY A 289 -27.01 -5.10 4.27
CA GLY A 289 -26.29 -4.95 5.54
C GLY A 289 -26.09 -3.50 6.04
N GLY A 290 -26.77 -2.52 5.45
CA GLY A 290 -26.68 -1.13 5.89
C GLY A 290 -25.44 -0.39 5.37
N PHE A 291 -24.82 -0.87 4.28
CA PHE A 291 -23.63 -0.26 3.68
C PHE A 291 -24.00 0.84 2.68
N ASP A 292 -23.39 2.01 2.80
CA ASP A 292 -23.55 3.10 1.84
C ASP A 292 -22.66 2.87 0.59
N PRO A 293 -23.23 2.90 -0.64
CA PRO A 293 -22.43 2.73 -1.85
C PRO A 293 -21.25 3.71 -1.98
N GLN A 294 -21.36 4.93 -1.45
CA GLN A 294 -20.28 5.90 -1.49
C GLN A 294 -19.07 5.49 -0.65
N ALA A 295 -19.27 4.73 0.40
CA ALA A 295 -18.19 4.25 1.26
C ALA A 295 -17.32 3.16 0.62
N LEU A 296 -17.83 2.45 -0.38
CA LEU A 296 -17.05 1.47 -1.14
C LEU A 296 -15.97 2.13 -2.02
N PHE A 297 -16.26 3.30 -2.56
CA PHE A 297 -15.40 3.92 -3.54
C PHE A 297 -13.99 4.24 -3.00
N PRO A 298 -13.82 4.94 -1.84
CA PRO A 298 -12.49 5.22 -1.32
C PRO A 298 -11.74 3.95 -0.91
N ALA A 299 -12.41 2.94 -0.35
CA ALA A 299 -11.78 1.67 0.00
C ALA A 299 -11.33 0.90 -1.26
N LYS A 300 -12.12 0.88 -2.34
CA LYS A 300 -11.72 0.33 -3.64
C LYS A 300 -10.59 1.11 -4.28
N LYS A 301 -10.60 2.44 -4.20
CA LYS A 301 -9.52 3.30 -4.69
C LYS A 301 -8.22 2.99 -3.96
N PHE A 302 -8.28 2.78 -2.65
CA PHE A 302 -7.14 2.37 -1.84
C PHE A 302 -6.54 1.06 -2.37
N PHE A 303 -7.31 0.00 -2.40
CA PHE A 303 -6.85 -1.33 -2.84
C PHE A 303 -6.47 -1.34 -4.33
N GLY A 304 -7.19 -0.60 -5.16
CA GLY A 304 -6.95 -0.44 -6.60
C GLY A 304 -5.70 0.37 -6.95
N ALA A 305 -5.06 1.01 -5.98
CA ALA A 305 -3.80 1.72 -6.19
C ALA A 305 -2.63 0.76 -6.50
N ALA A 306 -2.72 -0.52 -6.08
CA ALA A 306 -1.70 -1.51 -6.35
C ALA A 306 -1.48 -1.71 -7.86
N ARG A 307 -0.23 -1.53 -8.30
CA ARG A 307 0.20 -1.66 -9.69
C ARG A 307 1.71 -1.81 -9.81
N LYS A 308 2.18 -2.50 -10.85
CA LYS A 308 3.56 -2.43 -11.29
C LYS A 308 3.70 -1.29 -12.30
N ILE A 309 4.75 -0.51 -12.18
CA ILE A 309 5.02 0.62 -13.07
C ILE A 309 5.98 0.19 -14.17
N GLU A 310 5.67 0.56 -15.41
CA GLU A 310 6.57 0.33 -16.55
C GLU A 310 7.87 1.11 -16.34
N LYS A 311 9.01 0.39 -16.33
CA LYS A 311 10.36 0.97 -16.08
C LYS A 311 10.52 1.71 -14.74
N GLY A 312 9.65 1.42 -13.77
CA GLY A 312 9.64 2.03 -12.43
C GLY A 312 9.57 1.01 -11.32
N GLY A 313 9.22 1.48 -10.13
CA GLY A 313 8.92 0.66 -8.97
C GLY A 313 7.57 -0.06 -9.05
N SER A 314 7.06 -0.47 -7.90
CA SER A 314 5.75 -1.11 -7.80
C SER A 314 5.08 -0.82 -6.47
N LEU A 315 3.75 -0.81 -6.45
CA LEU A 315 2.95 -0.87 -5.23
C LEU A 315 2.20 -2.20 -5.22
N THR A 316 2.60 -3.10 -4.34
CA THR A 316 1.89 -4.34 -4.06
C THR A 316 1.02 -4.14 -2.82
N ILE A 317 -0.26 -4.49 -2.88
CA ILE A 317 -1.15 -4.42 -1.70
C ILE A 317 -1.72 -5.81 -1.45
N ILE A 318 -1.44 -6.34 -0.25
CA ILE A 318 -1.97 -7.61 0.25
C ILE A 318 -2.96 -7.27 1.35
N GLY A 319 -4.25 -7.29 1.01
CA GLY A 319 -5.32 -6.96 1.94
C GLY A 319 -5.98 -8.20 2.53
N THR A 320 -6.23 -8.21 3.83
CA THR A 320 -7.02 -9.27 4.44
C THR A 320 -8.51 -8.90 4.38
N CYS A 321 -9.35 -9.88 4.09
CA CYS A 321 -10.80 -9.74 4.03
C CYS A 321 -11.46 -10.78 4.93
N LEU A 322 -12.39 -10.33 5.79
CA LEU A 322 -13.10 -11.20 6.70
C LEU A 322 -14.35 -11.76 6.03
N VAL A 323 -14.53 -13.06 6.16
CA VAL A 323 -15.73 -13.82 5.72
C VAL A 323 -16.27 -14.69 6.85
N ASP A 324 -17.48 -15.24 6.70
CA ASP A 324 -18.11 -16.11 7.70
C ASP A 324 -18.25 -15.45 9.09
N THR A 325 -18.41 -14.15 9.13
CA THR A 325 -18.59 -13.37 10.37
C THR A 325 -20.05 -13.32 10.83
N GLY A 326 -20.98 -13.78 9.98
CA GLY A 326 -22.41 -13.59 10.17
C GLY A 326 -22.91 -12.18 9.81
N SER A 327 -22.04 -11.30 9.31
CA SER A 327 -22.37 -9.94 8.90
C SER A 327 -22.61 -9.86 7.39
N ARG A 328 -23.84 -9.54 6.98
CA ARG A 328 -24.17 -9.29 5.56
C ARG A 328 -23.36 -8.15 4.95
N MET A 329 -22.89 -7.21 5.77
CA MET A 329 -22.01 -6.13 5.33
C MET A 329 -20.65 -6.68 4.91
N ASP A 330 -20.08 -7.64 5.65
CA ASP A 330 -18.79 -8.24 5.33
C ASP A 330 -18.87 -9.08 4.07
N ASP A 331 -19.96 -9.81 3.88
CA ASP A 331 -20.21 -10.57 2.66
C ASP A 331 -20.26 -9.65 1.43
N LEU A 332 -20.94 -8.51 1.54
CA LEU A 332 -20.98 -7.50 0.48
C LEU A 332 -19.58 -6.94 0.20
N ILE A 333 -18.83 -6.57 1.24
CA ILE A 333 -17.47 -6.06 1.09
C ILE A 333 -16.59 -7.09 0.38
N TYR A 334 -16.63 -8.36 0.79
CA TYR A 334 -15.88 -9.43 0.14
C TYR A 334 -16.20 -9.53 -1.35
N GLU A 335 -17.48 -9.61 -1.73
CA GLU A 335 -17.88 -9.72 -3.15
C GLU A 335 -17.43 -8.51 -3.97
N GLU A 336 -17.45 -7.31 -3.40
CA GLU A 336 -17.01 -6.08 -4.07
C GLU A 336 -15.48 -6.02 -4.26
N PHE A 337 -14.69 -6.58 -3.33
CA PHE A 337 -13.23 -6.60 -3.42
C PHE A 337 -12.68 -7.78 -4.21
N LYS A 338 -13.38 -8.93 -4.23
CA LYS A 338 -13.06 -10.10 -5.05
C LYS A 338 -12.92 -9.75 -6.54
N GLY A 339 -13.82 -8.88 -7.05
CA GLY A 339 -13.74 -8.38 -8.42
C GLY A 339 -12.55 -7.44 -8.69
N THR A 340 -12.00 -6.80 -7.64
CA THR A 340 -10.89 -5.84 -7.75
C THR A 340 -9.52 -6.51 -7.65
N GLY A 341 -9.42 -7.59 -6.87
CA GLY A 341 -8.20 -8.38 -6.70
C GLY A 341 -7.80 -9.17 -7.94
N ASN A 342 -6.52 -9.49 -8.06
CA ASN A 342 -5.96 -10.37 -9.08
C ASN A 342 -5.16 -11.54 -8.48
N MET A 343 -5.25 -11.75 -7.17
CA MET A 343 -4.74 -12.89 -6.42
C MET A 343 -5.65 -13.12 -5.21
N GLU A 344 -6.00 -14.34 -4.94
CA GLU A 344 -6.79 -14.74 -3.77
C GLU A 344 -6.10 -15.89 -3.02
N LEU A 345 -6.04 -15.76 -1.69
CA LEU A 345 -5.57 -16.80 -0.79
C LEU A 345 -6.65 -17.04 0.27
N HIS A 346 -7.22 -18.21 0.29
CA HIS A 346 -8.33 -18.56 1.18
C HIS A 346 -7.87 -19.32 2.42
N LEU A 347 -8.20 -18.82 3.60
CA LEU A 347 -8.01 -19.49 4.88
C LEU A 347 -9.36 -20.04 5.37
N VAL A 348 -9.40 -21.33 5.66
CA VAL A 348 -10.63 -22.01 6.08
C VAL A 348 -10.57 -22.49 7.52
N ARG A 349 -11.60 -22.14 8.27
CA ARG A 349 -11.72 -22.48 9.68
C ARG A 349 -11.71 -24.01 9.95
N LYS A 350 -12.28 -24.81 9.05
CA LYS A 350 -12.33 -26.29 9.18
C LYS A 350 -10.94 -26.92 9.31
N LEU A 351 -9.93 -26.41 8.56
CA LEU A 351 -8.56 -26.88 8.69
C LEU A 351 -7.93 -26.44 10.03
N ALA A 352 -8.15 -25.18 10.42
CA ALA A 352 -7.65 -24.65 11.70
C ALA A 352 -8.22 -25.39 12.91
N GLU A 353 -9.50 -25.76 12.91
CA GLU A 353 -10.16 -26.57 13.95
C GLU A 353 -9.52 -27.96 14.07
N ARG A 354 -9.07 -28.53 12.95
CA ARG A 354 -8.29 -29.78 12.91
C ARG A 354 -6.82 -29.61 13.24
N ARG A 355 -6.37 -28.38 13.58
CA ARG A 355 -4.95 -28.03 13.87
C ARG A 355 -4.05 -28.24 12.68
N ILE A 356 -4.56 -28.10 11.46
CA ILE A 356 -3.80 -28.15 10.21
C ILE A 356 -3.44 -26.70 9.83
N PHE A 357 -2.16 -26.36 9.90
CA PHE A 357 -1.63 -25.03 9.59
C PHE A 357 -0.47 -25.11 8.59
N PRO A 358 -0.37 -24.15 7.64
CA PRO A 358 -1.33 -23.07 7.39
C PRO A 358 -2.70 -23.63 6.92
N ALA A 359 -3.78 -23.01 7.38
CA ALA A 359 -5.15 -23.45 7.06
C ALA A 359 -5.61 -22.95 5.66
N ILE A 360 -4.73 -23.04 4.66
CA ILE A 360 -4.95 -22.58 3.30
C ILE A 360 -5.82 -23.58 2.53
N ASP A 361 -6.89 -23.10 1.88
CA ASP A 361 -7.63 -23.86 0.89
C ASP A 361 -6.88 -23.76 -0.45
N VAL A 362 -6.09 -24.76 -0.75
CA VAL A 362 -5.27 -24.77 -1.98
C VAL A 362 -6.09 -24.89 -3.26
N GLY A 363 -7.34 -25.37 -3.19
CA GLY A 363 -8.23 -25.47 -4.34
C GLY A 363 -8.90 -24.15 -4.71
N LYS A 364 -9.19 -23.28 -3.70
CA LYS A 364 -9.80 -21.96 -3.93
C LYS A 364 -8.79 -20.84 -4.09
N SER A 365 -7.54 -21.09 -3.77
CA SER A 365 -6.47 -20.09 -3.83
C SER A 365 -5.80 -20.06 -5.19
N GLY A 366 -5.39 -18.87 -5.65
CA GLY A 366 -4.72 -18.72 -6.94
C GLY A 366 -4.44 -17.28 -7.32
N THR A 367 -3.61 -17.09 -8.35
CA THR A 367 -3.25 -15.80 -8.92
C THR A 367 -3.66 -15.75 -10.38
N ARG A 368 -4.29 -14.64 -10.80
CA ARG A 368 -4.61 -14.41 -12.21
C ARG A 368 -3.34 -14.11 -12.99
N GLN A 369 -3.25 -14.65 -14.22
CA GLN A 369 -2.08 -14.49 -15.08
C GLN A 369 -0.77 -14.96 -14.42
N GLU A 370 -0.84 -16.04 -13.64
CA GLU A 370 0.34 -16.62 -12.98
C GLU A 370 1.45 -17.03 -13.95
N GLU A 371 1.10 -17.24 -15.23
CA GLU A 371 2.05 -17.49 -16.31
C GLU A 371 3.07 -16.38 -16.52
N LEU A 372 2.74 -15.13 -16.14
CA LEU A 372 3.66 -13.99 -16.18
C LEU A 372 4.68 -14.01 -15.03
N LEU A 373 4.36 -14.73 -13.95
CA LEU A 373 5.20 -14.85 -12.76
C LEU A 373 6.09 -16.08 -12.78
N TYR A 374 5.60 -17.18 -13.38
CA TYR A 374 6.36 -18.40 -13.54
C TYR A 374 7.03 -18.47 -14.91
N GLY A 375 8.26 -18.92 -14.97
CA GLY A 375 8.84 -19.31 -16.26
C GLY A 375 8.13 -20.56 -16.83
N PRO A 376 8.25 -20.83 -18.14
CA PRO A 376 7.46 -21.85 -18.83
C PRO A 376 7.63 -23.27 -18.25
N ASP A 377 8.80 -23.62 -17.74
CA ASP A 377 9.04 -24.95 -17.17
C ASP A 377 8.43 -25.09 -15.77
N ARG A 378 8.49 -24.04 -14.95
CA ARG A 378 7.87 -24.01 -13.63
C ARG A 378 6.35 -24.03 -13.75
N LEU A 379 5.80 -23.31 -14.72
CA LEU A 379 4.35 -23.31 -15.01
C LEU A 379 3.82 -24.72 -15.34
N LYS A 380 4.53 -25.51 -16.15
CA LYS A 380 4.18 -26.91 -16.43
C LYS A 380 4.15 -27.77 -15.16
N GLN A 381 5.12 -27.58 -14.27
CA GLN A 381 5.17 -28.30 -12.99
C GLN A 381 4.01 -27.88 -12.06
N ILE A 382 3.69 -26.59 -11.98
CA ILE A 382 2.56 -26.08 -11.21
C ILE A 382 1.24 -26.66 -11.76
N HIS A 383 1.05 -26.69 -13.06
CA HIS A 383 -0.14 -27.30 -13.67
C HIS A 383 -0.24 -28.81 -13.36
N THR A 384 0.89 -29.51 -13.27
CA THR A 384 0.91 -30.92 -12.84
C THR A 384 0.53 -31.06 -11.38
N LEU A 385 1.07 -30.20 -10.51
CA LEU A 385 0.68 -30.14 -9.10
C LEU A 385 -0.82 -29.88 -8.92
N ARG A 386 -1.37 -28.89 -9.60
CA ARG A 386 -2.81 -28.58 -9.52
C ARG A 386 -3.68 -29.75 -9.96
N ARG A 387 -3.38 -30.37 -11.09
CA ARG A 387 -4.09 -31.59 -11.54
C ARG A 387 -4.05 -32.72 -10.52
N MET A 388 -2.92 -32.91 -9.87
CA MET A 388 -2.78 -33.93 -8.81
C MET A 388 -3.62 -33.58 -7.57
N LEU A 389 -3.71 -32.30 -7.21
CA LEU A 389 -4.54 -31.84 -6.11
C LEU A 389 -6.04 -31.92 -6.46
N ASP A 390 -6.42 -31.66 -7.70
CA ASP A 390 -7.83 -31.67 -8.15
C ASP A 390 -8.47 -33.07 -8.12
N ILE A 391 -7.66 -34.13 -8.22
CA ILE A 391 -8.14 -35.51 -8.09
C ILE A 391 -8.50 -35.86 -6.64
N MET A 392 -7.96 -35.13 -5.66
CA MET A 392 -8.20 -35.34 -4.25
C MET A 392 -9.47 -34.64 -3.77
N SER A 393 -10.07 -35.14 -2.70
CA SER A 393 -11.17 -34.44 -2.02
C SER A 393 -10.68 -33.14 -1.37
N ASP A 394 -11.58 -32.16 -1.21
CA ASP A 394 -11.24 -30.84 -0.62
C ASP A 394 -10.58 -30.96 0.77
N ASP A 395 -10.97 -31.98 1.54
CA ASP A 395 -10.45 -32.23 2.90
C ASP A 395 -9.03 -32.84 2.91
N GLU A 396 -8.58 -33.42 1.80
CA GLU A 396 -7.29 -34.12 1.67
C GLU A 396 -6.23 -33.28 0.97
N ARG A 397 -6.62 -32.31 0.12
CA ARG A 397 -5.69 -31.52 -0.69
C ARG A 397 -4.59 -30.84 0.13
N THR A 398 -4.99 -30.03 1.09
CA THR A 398 -4.03 -29.26 1.91
C THR A 398 -3.22 -30.15 2.85
N PRO A 399 -3.80 -31.10 3.59
CA PRO A 399 -3.00 -32.02 4.41
C PRO A 399 -1.97 -32.82 3.62
N THR A 400 -2.33 -33.34 2.45
CA THR A 400 -1.43 -34.11 1.59
C THR A 400 -0.31 -33.24 1.03
N LEU A 401 -0.62 -32.00 0.60
CA LEU A 401 0.40 -31.05 0.14
C LEU A 401 1.39 -30.72 1.25
N LEU A 402 0.90 -30.43 2.45
CA LEU A 402 1.74 -30.15 3.63
C LEU A 402 2.67 -31.32 3.94
N GLU A 403 2.14 -32.55 4.01
CA GLU A 403 2.96 -33.75 4.28
C GLU A 403 4.08 -33.94 3.25
N ARG A 404 3.79 -33.69 1.97
CA ARG A 404 4.79 -33.81 0.91
C ARG A 404 5.83 -32.70 0.95
N LEU A 405 5.41 -31.45 1.24
CA LEU A 405 6.34 -30.31 1.36
C LEU A 405 7.32 -30.49 2.53
N THR A 406 6.87 -30.97 3.68
CA THR A 406 7.74 -31.19 4.85
C THR A 406 8.82 -32.24 4.61
N LYS A 407 8.64 -33.14 3.63
CA LYS A 407 9.64 -34.16 3.21
C LYS A 407 10.69 -33.63 2.23
N THR A 408 10.63 -32.34 1.87
CA THR A 408 11.52 -31.71 0.88
C THR A 408 12.18 -30.46 1.48
N GLU A 409 13.37 -30.14 1.01
CA GLU A 409 14.15 -29.03 1.54
C GLU A 409 13.63 -27.66 1.05
N ASP A 410 13.22 -27.59 -0.22
CA ASP A 410 12.67 -26.40 -0.85
C ASP A 410 11.62 -26.71 -1.93
N ASN A 411 11.10 -25.69 -2.58
CA ASN A 411 10.09 -25.85 -3.64
C ASN A 411 10.68 -26.47 -4.91
N GLU A 412 11.95 -26.27 -5.20
CA GLU A 412 12.62 -26.87 -6.36
C GLU A 412 12.79 -28.39 -6.20
N ASP A 413 13.21 -28.83 -5.01
CA ASP A 413 13.30 -30.26 -4.65
C ASP A 413 11.92 -30.92 -4.71
N PHE A 414 10.89 -30.23 -4.19
CA PHE A 414 9.51 -30.70 -4.25
C PHE A 414 9.02 -30.87 -5.70
N LEU A 415 9.20 -29.87 -6.55
CA LEU A 415 8.75 -29.90 -7.95
C LEU A 415 9.53 -30.93 -8.80
N LYS A 416 10.80 -31.17 -8.51
CA LYS A 416 11.58 -32.24 -9.16
C LYS A 416 11.04 -33.62 -8.83
N LYS A 417 10.69 -33.86 -7.56
CA LYS A 417 10.13 -35.16 -7.11
C LYS A 417 8.74 -35.42 -7.66
N LEU A 418 7.96 -34.38 -8.02
CA LEU A 418 6.66 -34.55 -8.70
C LEU A 418 6.77 -35.16 -10.11
N LYS A 419 7.89 -34.98 -10.78
CA LYS A 419 8.12 -35.54 -12.15
C LYS A 419 8.36 -37.05 -12.15
N THR A 420 8.64 -37.63 -11.01
CA THR A 420 9.07 -39.03 -10.86
C THR A 420 7.92 -39.96 -10.46
N VAL A 421 6.71 -39.45 -10.32
CA VAL A 421 5.46 -40.16 -10.04
C VAL A 421 4.54 -40.02 -11.24
#